data_2a893af63b07f208bc7f3a0442393f4e
#
_entry.id   2a893af63b07f208bc7f3a0442393f4e
#
_cell.length_a   1.000
_cell.length_b   1.000
_cell.length_c   1.000
_cell.angle_alpha   90.00
_cell.angle_beta   90.00
_cell.angle_gamma   90.00
#
_symmetry.space_group_name_H-M   'P 1'
#
loop_
_entity.id
_entity.type
_entity.pdbx_description
1 polymer ?
#
loop_
_entity_poly.entity_id
_entity_poly.type
_entity_poly.pdbx_seq_one_letter_code
_entity_poly.pdbx_strand_id
1 'polypeptide(L)'
;MSFTEGQMLYRAESRDGYCVHYREWVVVKVTPKGGWIATKRDHDYYESLKHNFPHEDHGEAARRWVAHDGRKRFAYPTKEEALQSLRARASSYAGHCLRRYERARERAKRLEAAPRSHGQLRPLRLTDIFHHRDFD
;
A
#
# COMPACT_ATOMS: atom_id res chain seq x y z
N MET A 1 -1.46 22.40 -1.01
CA MET A 1 -2.91 22.47 -1.25
C MET A 1 -3.65 21.86 -0.07
N SER A 2 -4.60 22.59 0.45
CA SER A 2 -5.44 22.10 1.55
C SER A 2 -6.65 21.35 1.00
N PHE A 3 -7.03 20.27 1.66
CA PHE A 3 -8.27 19.56 1.35
C PHE A 3 -9.49 20.37 1.82
N THR A 4 -10.63 20.11 1.20
CA THR A 4 -11.95 20.59 1.63
C THR A 4 -12.85 19.41 1.93
N GLU A 5 -13.77 19.56 2.88
CA GLU A 5 -14.75 18.52 3.17
C GLU A 5 -15.62 18.23 1.93
N GLY A 6 -15.88 16.96 1.69
CA GLY A 6 -16.60 16.50 0.49
C GLY A 6 -15.74 16.39 -0.77
N GLN A 7 -14.48 16.80 -0.73
CA GLN A 7 -13.57 16.67 -1.87
C GLN A 7 -13.32 15.20 -2.21
N MET A 8 -13.34 14.89 -3.50
CA MET A 8 -12.99 13.56 -4.00
C MET A 8 -11.49 13.41 -4.14
N LEU A 9 -10.97 12.29 -3.67
CA LEU A 9 -9.60 11.85 -3.87
C LEU A 9 -9.60 10.50 -4.58
N TYR A 10 -8.51 10.20 -5.27
CA TYR A 10 -8.36 8.98 -6.04
C TYR A 10 -7.12 8.21 -5.62
N ARG A 11 -7.27 6.91 -5.57
CA ARG A 11 -6.15 5.97 -5.45
C ARG A 11 -6.17 5.04 -6.65
N ALA A 12 -5.10 5.03 -7.40
CA ALA A 12 -4.91 4.09 -8.50
C ALA A 12 -4.38 2.75 -7.97
N GLU A 13 -4.97 1.66 -8.40
CA GLU A 13 -4.61 0.29 -8.05
C GLU A 13 -4.59 -0.58 -9.31
N SER A 14 -3.68 -1.54 -9.36
CA SER A 14 -3.62 -2.55 -10.40
C SER A 14 -3.20 -3.89 -9.79
N ARG A 15 -3.93 -4.95 -10.11
CA ARG A 15 -3.62 -6.31 -9.66
C ARG A 15 -2.71 -7.05 -10.63
N ASP A 16 -2.90 -6.82 -11.90
CA ASP A 16 -2.25 -7.54 -13.00
C ASP A 16 -1.15 -6.74 -13.72
N GLY A 17 -1.03 -5.45 -13.41
CA GLY A 17 -0.12 -4.53 -14.07
C GLY A 17 -0.61 -4.01 -15.44
N TYR A 18 -1.76 -4.49 -15.93
CA TYR A 18 -2.34 -4.08 -17.22
C TYR A 18 -3.55 -3.17 -17.06
N CYS A 19 -4.43 -3.50 -16.11
CA CYS A 19 -5.63 -2.72 -15.85
C CYS A 19 -5.46 -1.85 -14.62
N VAL A 20 -5.78 -0.57 -14.75
CA VAL A 20 -5.76 0.39 -13.65
C VAL A 20 -7.18 0.69 -13.21
N HIS A 21 -7.43 0.52 -11.92
CA HIS A 21 -8.69 0.87 -11.27
C HIS A 21 -8.47 2.08 -10.36
N TYR A 22 -9.39 3.02 -10.39
CA TYR A 22 -9.36 4.20 -9.51
C TYR A 22 -10.39 4.01 -8.42
N ARG A 23 -9.91 3.85 -7.19
CA ARG A 23 -10.78 3.84 -6.02
C ARG A 23 -11.06 5.26 -5.59
N GLU A 24 -12.31 5.59 -5.44
CA GLU A 24 -12.76 6.91 -5.01
C GLU A 24 -12.80 6.99 -3.49
N TRP A 25 -12.28 8.09 -2.97
CA TRP A 25 -12.28 8.45 -1.55
C TRP A 25 -12.87 9.83 -1.39
N VAL A 26 -13.50 10.08 -0.26
CA VAL A 26 -14.07 11.38 0.06
C VAL A 26 -13.46 11.92 1.35
N VAL A 27 -13.18 13.21 1.37
CA VAL A 27 -12.69 13.90 2.57
C VAL A 27 -13.86 14.13 3.51
N VAL A 28 -13.84 13.48 4.67
CA VAL A 28 -14.94 13.57 5.67
C VAL A 28 -14.65 14.59 6.77
N LYS A 29 -13.38 14.88 7.05
CA LYS A 29 -12.99 15.88 8.04
C LYS A 29 -11.63 16.47 7.66
N VAL A 30 -11.51 17.78 7.75
CA VAL A 30 -10.26 18.51 7.51
C VAL A 30 -9.60 18.89 8.81
N THR A 31 -8.28 18.76 8.87
CA THR A 31 -7.41 19.20 9.96
C THR A 31 -6.34 20.14 9.41
N PRO A 32 -5.64 20.93 10.24
CA PRO A 32 -4.57 21.83 9.76
C PRO A 32 -3.45 21.13 8.99
N LYS A 33 -3.16 19.87 9.29
CA LYS A 33 -2.07 19.10 8.66
C LYS A 33 -2.52 18.13 7.57
N GLY A 34 -3.79 17.82 7.49
CA GLY A 34 -4.31 16.85 6.54
C GLY A 34 -5.82 16.69 6.63
N GLY A 35 -6.31 15.56 6.18
CA GLY A 35 -7.72 15.23 6.22
C GLY A 35 -7.95 13.75 6.52
N TRP A 36 -9.10 13.47 7.11
CA TRP A 36 -9.62 12.13 7.26
C TRP A 36 -10.47 11.79 6.04
N ILE A 37 -10.19 10.66 5.43
CA ILE A 37 -10.87 10.19 4.24
C ILE A 37 -11.53 8.84 4.49
N ALA A 38 -12.64 8.59 3.81
CA ALA A 38 -13.31 7.30 3.76
C ALA A 38 -13.54 6.92 2.30
N THR A 39 -13.74 5.63 2.01
CA THR A 39 -14.15 5.24 0.66
C THR A 39 -15.50 5.87 0.36
N LYS A 40 -15.69 6.33 -0.87
CA LYS A 40 -16.97 6.92 -1.28
C LYS A 40 -18.14 5.97 -1.07
N ARG A 41 -17.93 4.68 -1.36
CA ARG A 41 -18.94 3.63 -1.17
C ARG A 41 -19.39 3.53 0.29
N ASP A 42 -18.45 3.44 1.24
CA ASP A 42 -18.77 3.30 2.65
C ASP A 42 -19.37 4.59 3.21
N HIS A 43 -18.83 5.74 2.82
CA HIS A 43 -19.37 7.04 3.22
C HIS A 43 -20.83 7.19 2.77
N ASP A 44 -21.15 6.92 1.52
CA ASP A 44 -22.50 7.01 0.98
C ASP A 44 -23.45 6.03 1.67
N TYR A 45 -22.98 4.83 2.00
CA TYR A 45 -23.76 3.84 2.75
C TYR A 45 -24.16 4.35 4.14
N TYR A 46 -23.21 4.86 4.92
CA TYR A 46 -23.50 5.37 6.26
C TYR A 46 -24.32 6.66 6.25
N GLU A 47 -24.12 7.55 5.28
CA GLU A 47 -24.95 8.73 5.09
C GLU A 47 -26.40 8.34 4.73
N SER A 48 -26.59 7.31 3.90
CA SER A 48 -27.90 6.75 3.58
C SER A 48 -28.59 6.17 4.82
N LEU A 49 -27.87 5.46 5.69
CA LEU A 49 -28.40 4.94 6.95
C LEU A 49 -28.85 6.08 7.88
N LYS A 50 -28.08 7.13 8.02
CA LYS A 50 -28.44 8.31 8.83
C LYS A 50 -29.69 9.01 8.28
N HIS A 51 -29.82 9.08 6.98
CA HIS A 51 -30.98 9.71 6.31
C HIS A 51 -32.25 8.87 6.51
N ASN A 52 -32.17 7.55 6.32
CA ASN A 52 -33.32 6.65 6.39
C ASN A 52 -33.73 6.29 7.83
N PHE A 53 -32.79 6.27 8.75
CA PHE A 53 -32.99 5.87 10.15
C PHE A 53 -32.34 6.88 11.12
N PRO A 54 -32.84 8.13 11.19
CA PRO A 54 -32.18 9.23 11.90
C PRO A 54 -32.11 9.05 13.42
N HIS A 55 -32.90 8.15 13.98
CA HIS A 55 -32.97 7.90 15.43
C HIS A 55 -32.12 6.73 15.91
N GLU A 56 -31.45 6.02 15.00
CA GLU A 56 -30.58 4.90 15.31
C GLU A 56 -29.11 5.32 15.26
N ASP A 57 -28.29 4.66 16.09
CA ASP A 57 -26.83 4.80 16.01
C ASP A 57 -26.29 3.83 14.97
N HIS A 58 -25.75 4.35 13.89
CA HIS A 58 -25.26 3.57 12.75
C HIS A 58 -23.75 3.44 12.72
N GLY A 59 -23.04 4.09 13.63
CA GLY A 59 -21.59 4.18 13.54
C GLY A 59 -21.11 5.05 12.37
N GLU A 60 -19.87 4.88 11.97
CA GLU A 60 -19.21 5.66 10.92
C GLU A 60 -18.38 4.78 10.00
N ALA A 61 -18.21 5.21 8.74
CA ALA A 61 -17.29 4.59 7.82
C ALA A 61 -15.85 4.61 8.37
N ALA A 62 -15.10 3.55 8.10
CA ALA A 62 -13.67 3.50 8.45
C ALA A 62 -12.92 4.66 7.80
N ARG A 63 -12.10 5.34 8.58
CA ARG A 63 -11.36 6.53 8.15
C ARG A 63 -9.88 6.28 8.07
N ARG A 64 -9.25 6.99 7.13
CA ARG A 64 -7.80 7.02 6.97
C ARG A 64 -7.33 8.46 6.92
N TRP A 65 -6.23 8.77 7.60
CA TRP A 65 -5.66 10.11 7.58
C TRP A 65 -4.68 10.27 6.39
N VAL A 66 -4.76 11.43 5.72
CA VAL A 66 -3.89 11.81 4.60
C VAL A 66 -3.38 13.23 4.82
N ALA A 67 -2.07 13.44 4.68
CA ALA A 67 -1.47 14.78 4.79
C ALA A 67 -1.89 15.67 3.59
N HIS A 68 -2.02 16.99 3.85
CA HIS A 68 -2.26 17.96 2.78
C HIS A 68 -1.11 17.97 1.78
N ASP A 69 0.12 17.95 2.28
CA ASP A 69 1.35 17.98 1.50
C ASP A 69 2.21 16.77 1.80
N GLY A 70 3.02 16.39 0.82
CA GLY A 70 3.94 15.27 0.97
C GLY A 70 4.13 14.49 -0.32
N ARG A 71 5.29 13.90 -0.47
CA ARG A 71 5.63 13.08 -1.65
C ARG A 71 4.87 11.75 -1.69
N LYS A 72 4.55 11.22 -0.51
CA LYS A 72 3.89 9.92 -0.36
C LYS A 72 2.53 10.13 0.28
N ARG A 73 1.55 10.41 -0.51
CA ARG A 73 0.15 10.44 -0.07
C ARG A 73 -0.56 9.15 -0.41
N PHE A 74 -1.55 8.80 0.36
CA PHE A 74 -2.36 7.61 0.11
C PHE A 74 -3.30 7.78 -1.07
N ALA A 75 -3.90 8.94 -1.19
CA ALA A 75 -4.83 9.30 -2.27
C ALA A 75 -4.56 10.74 -2.74
N TYR A 76 -5.01 11.05 -3.94
CA TYR A 76 -4.70 12.28 -4.65
C TYR A 76 -5.95 12.95 -5.22
N PRO A 77 -5.95 14.30 -5.36
CA PRO A 77 -7.08 15.04 -5.90
C PRO A 77 -7.42 14.71 -7.36
N THR A 78 -6.47 14.24 -8.14
CA THR A 78 -6.66 13.91 -9.55
C THR A 78 -6.28 12.47 -9.86
N LYS A 79 -6.89 11.90 -10.91
CA LYS A 79 -6.56 10.55 -11.39
C LYS A 79 -5.15 10.46 -11.95
N GLU A 80 -4.67 11.54 -12.58
CA GLU A 80 -3.31 11.64 -13.13
C GLU A 80 -2.25 11.53 -12.03
N GLU A 81 -2.41 12.27 -10.94
CA GLU A 81 -1.52 12.18 -9.77
C GLU A 81 -1.59 10.79 -9.12
N ALA A 82 -2.77 10.21 -9.02
CA ALA A 82 -2.98 8.86 -8.50
C ALA A 82 -2.25 7.81 -9.38
N LEU A 83 -2.31 7.95 -10.70
CA LEU A 83 -1.60 7.08 -11.64
C LEU A 83 -0.09 7.23 -11.53
N GLN A 84 0.42 8.46 -11.42
CA GLN A 84 1.84 8.70 -11.18
C GLN A 84 2.33 8.04 -9.88
N SER A 85 1.54 8.14 -8.83
CA SER A 85 1.83 7.46 -7.55
C SER A 85 1.87 5.94 -7.70
N LEU A 86 0.95 5.35 -8.46
CA LEU A 86 0.96 3.91 -8.75
C LEU A 86 2.23 3.50 -9.50
N ARG A 87 2.61 4.26 -10.52
CA ARG A 87 3.84 4.02 -11.30
C ARG A 87 5.09 4.11 -10.43
N ALA A 88 5.16 5.12 -9.57
CA ALA A 88 6.29 5.29 -8.64
C ALA A 88 6.38 4.14 -7.63
N ARG A 89 5.24 3.68 -7.09
CA ARG A 89 5.19 2.52 -6.19
C ARG A 89 5.64 1.23 -6.89
N ALA A 90 5.17 0.98 -8.10
CA ALA A 90 5.57 -0.17 -8.89
C ALA A 90 7.06 -0.16 -9.22
N SER A 91 7.61 0.98 -9.61
CA SER A 91 9.03 1.17 -9.87
C SER A 91 9.89 0.96 -8.62
N SER A 92 9.49 1.51 -7.49
CA SER A 92 10.17 1.29 -6.20
C SER A 92 10.15 -0.18 -5.78
N TYR A 93 9.04 -0.85 -5.97
CA TYR A 93 8.91 -2.29 -5.67
C TYR A 93 9.79 -3.14 -6.59
N ALA A 94 9.81 -2.84 -7.89
CA ALA A 94 10.70 -3.51 -8.84
C ALA A 94 12.18 -3.35 -8.47
N GLY A 95 12.59 -2.14 -8.11
CA GLY A 95 13.95 -1.88 -7.63
C GLY A 95 14.28 -2.62 -6.34
N HIS A 96 13.33 -2.73 -5.42
CA HIS A 96 13.49 -3.52 -4.20
C HIS A 96 13.67 -5.02 -4.49
N CYS A 97 12.85 -5.58 -5.36
CA CYS A 97 12.96 -6.98 -5.80
C CYS A 97 14.29 -7.26 -6.49
N LEU A 98 14.76 -6.35 -7.36
CA LEU A 98 16.05 -6.47 -8.03
C LEU A 98 17.20 -6.51 -7.03
N ARG A 99 17.23 -5.61 -6.05
CA ARG A 99 18.26 -5.61 -5.00
C ARG A 99 18.25 -6.88 -4.16
N ARG A 100 17.08 -7.41 -3.84
CA ARG A 100 16.95 -8.70 -3.14
C ARG A 100 17.48 -9.85 -3.97
N TYR A 101 17.18 -9.88 -5.25
CA TYR A 101 17.70 -10.88 -6.18
C TYR A 101 19.23 -10.83 -6.28
N GLU A 102 19.79 -9.64 -6.47
CA GLU A 102 21.25 -9.44 -6.54
C GLU A 102 21.96 -9.91 -5.27
N ARG A 103 21.42 -9.59 -4.08
CA ARG A 103 21.95 -10.07 -2.80
C ARG A 103 21.87 -11.59 -2.67
N ALA A 104 20.77 -12.19 -3.09
CA ALA A 104 20.62 -13.65 -3.07
C ALA A 104 21.60 -14.34 -4.02
N ARG A 105 21.78 -13.79 -5.20
CA ARG A 105 22.75 -14.26 -6.20
C ARG A 105 24.18 -14.17 -5.69
N GLU A 106 24.55 -13.06 -5.08
CA GLU A 106 25.87 -12.84 -4.48
C GLU A 106 26.14 -13.84 -3.35
N ARG A 107 25.15 -14.08 -2.50
CA ARG A 107 25.25 -15.09 -1.43
C ARG A 107 25.45 -16.49 -2.00
N ALA A 108 24.72 -16.87 -3.05
CA ALA A 108 24.89 -18.16 -3.71
C ALA A 108 26.31 -18.33 -4.28
N LYS A 109 26.86 -17.30 -4.93
CA LYS A 109 28.24 -17.32 -5.43
C LYS A 109 29.28 -17.49 -4.33
N ARG A 110 29.09 -16.82 -3.20
CA ARG A 110 30.00 -16.96 -2.04
C ARG A 110 29.95 -18.36 -1.45
N LEU A 111 28.80 -18.99 -1.37
CA LEU A 111 28.64 -20.35 -0.90
C LEU A 111 29.26 -21.38 -1.84
N GLU A 112 29.19 -21.19 -3.14
CA GLU A 112 29.85 -22.03 -4.13
C GLU A 112 31.36 -21.94 -4.07
N ALA A 113 31.89 -20.73 -3.79
CA ALA A 113 33.34 -20.48 -3.64
C ALA A 113 33.89 -20.85 -2.28
N ALA A 114 33.04 -21.14 -1.29
CA ALA A 114 33.50 -21.48 0.06
C ALA A 114 34.29 -22.80 0.05
N PRO A 115 35.46 -22.86 0.75
CA PRO A 115 36.24 -24.08 0.82
C PRO A 115 35.43 -25.18 1.52
N ARG A 116 35.40 -26.37 0.94
CA ARG A 116 34.81 -27.55 1.57
C ARG A 116 35.58 -27.85 2.87
N SER A 117 35.04 -27.45 4.01
CA SER A 117 35.59 -27.89 5.28
C SER A 117 35.30 -29.38 5.44
N HIS A 118 36.35 -30.17 5.81
CA HIS A 118 36.23 -31.59 6.09
C HIS A 118 35.49 -31.80 7.42
N GLY A 119 34.19 -31.53 7.46
CA GLY A 119 33.40 -31.72 8.66
C GLY A 119 31.92 -31.54 8.32
N GLN A 120 31.24 -32.66 8.16
CA GLN A 120 29.77 -32.80 8.16
C GLN A 120 29.00 -31.62 7.60
N LEU A 121 28.87 -31.58 6.28
CA LEU A 121 27.77 -30.90 5.62
C LEU A 121 26.48 -31.58 6.08
N ARG A 122 25.76 -30.98 7.01
CA ARG A 122 24.33 -31.29 7.19
C ARG A 122 23.65 -31.00 5.88
N PRO A 123 22.94 -31.95 5.25
CA PRO A 123 22.11 -31.65 4.11
C PRO A 123 21.14 -30.57 4.54
N LEU A 124 21.12 -29.43 3.84
CA LEU A 124 20.12 -28.38 4.01
C LEU A 124 18.76 -29.04 3.81
N ARG A 125 18.00 -29.15 4.90
CA ARG A 125 16.62 -29.61 4.79
C ARG A 125 15.84 -28.50 4.10
N LEU A 126 14.95 -28.88 3.18
CA LEU A 126 14.02 -27.95 2.51
C LEU A 126 13.27 -27.04 3.50
N THR A 127 13.10 -27.48 4.74
CA THR A 127 12.53 -26.70 5.84
C THR A 127 13.39 -25.50 6.26
N ASP A 128 14.70 -25.52 6.03
CA ASP A 128 15.58 -24.41 6.41
C ASP A 128 15.52 -23.24 5.42
N ILE A 129 15.02 -23.50 4.22
CA ILE A 129 14.85 -22.48 3.15
C ILE A 129 13.60 -21.63 3.39
N PHE A 130 12.60 -22.14 4.10
CA PHE A 130 11.30 -21.49 4.28
C PHE A 130 11.13 -20.75 5.62
N HIS A 131 12.13 -20.75 6.50
CA HIS A 131 12.01 -20.16 7.84
C HIS A 131 12.46 -18.71 7.97
N HIS A 132 12.85 -18.03 6.89
CA HIS A 132 13.03 -16.59 6.86
C HIS A 132 11.88 -15.90 6.12
N ARG A 133 10.69 -16.03 6.68
CA ARG A 133 9.62 -15.07 6.45
C ARG A 133 9.70 -14.00 7.55
N ASP A 134 10.65 -13.10 7.41
CA ASP A 134 10.55 -11.82 8.08
C ASP A 134 9.62 -10.94 7.24
N PHE A 135 8.38 -10.91 7.66
CA PHE A 135 7.40 -9.91 7.23
C PHE A 135 7.55 -8.72 8.18
N ASP A 136 8.24 -7.68 7.72
CA ASP A 136 8.09 -6.30 8.18
C ASP A 136 7.66 -5.42 7.03
#